data_c3a025fbcc25d9e16f4b301f2ee0a01a
#
_entry.id   c3a025fbcc25d9e16f4b301f2ee0a01a
#
_cell.length_a   1.000
_cell.length_b   1.000
_cell.length_c   1.000
_cell.angle_alpha   90.00
_cell.angle_beta   90.00
_cell.angle_gamma   90.00
#
_symmetry.space_group_name_H-M   'P 1'
#
loop_
_entity.id
_entity.type
_entity.pdbx_description
1 polymer ?
#
loop_
_entity_poly.entity_id
_entity_poly.type
_entity_poly.pdbx_seq_one_letter_code
_entity_poly.pdbx_strand_id
1 'polypeptide(L)'
;MRNMSFMITPDQIRAKTKTVTRRMGWKNLKPGTLLQPVVKGQGLKKGEQVEKIGGPIRVLSVDRVILNQITPQDVYREGFPQMTQREFVTMFKKSHRGCRAGSAVNRIQFEYAEEA
;
A
#
# COMPACT_ATOMS: atom_id res chain seq x y z
N MET A 1 15.30 -0.42 -9.08
CA MET A 1 13.87 -0.50 -8.70
C MET A 1 13.77 -0.32 -7.20
N ARG A 2 12.92 0.61 -6.77
CA ARG A 2 12.72 0.86 -5.34
C ARG A 2 11.83 -0.20 -4.72
N ASN A 3 12.04 -0.47 -3.43
CA ASN A 3 11.19 -1.36 -2.66
C ASN A 3 10.01 -0.59 -2.06
N MET A 4 8.85 -1.22 -2.02
CA MET A 4 7.67 -0.70 -1.30
C MET A 4 7.26 -1.74 -0.26
N SER A 5 7.14 -1.32 0.99
CA SER A 5 6.84 -2.22 2.10
C SER A 5 5.34 -2.47 2.25
N PHE A 6 4.95 -3.73 2.47
CA PHE A 6 3.56 -4.15 2.70
C PHE A 6 3.50 -4.99 3.98
N MET A 7 3.86 -4.38 5.12
CA MET A 7 3.94 -5.09 6.40
C MET A 7 2.60 -5.64 6.89
N ILE A 8 1.50 -4.96 6.57
CA ILE A 8 0.15 -5.35 7.03
C ILE A 8 -0.51 -6.29 6.02
N THR A 9 -0.16 -6.17 4.73
CA THR A 9 -0.84 -6.89 3.64
C THR A 9 0.08 -7.77 2.79
N PRO A 10 1.06 -8.48 3.37
CA PRO A 10 1.93 -9.32 2.53
C PRO A 10 1.15 -10.47 1.85
N ASP A 11 0.16 -11.03 2.53
CA ASP A 11 -0.64 -12.13 1.97
C ASP A 11 -1.50 -11.66 0.80
N GLN A 12 -2.07 -10.45 0.90
CA GLN A 12 -2.88 -9.88 -0.16
C GLN A 12 -2.04 -9.56 -1.40
N ILE A 13 -0.77 -9.19 -1.21
CA ILE A 13 0.16 -9.01 -2.33
C ILE A 13 0.52 -10.35 -2.97
N ARG A 14 0.79 -11.39 -2.16
CA ARG A 14 1.07 -12.73 -2.68
C ARG A 14 -0.11 -13.27 -3.48
N ALA A 15 -1.32 -13.06 -2.98
CA ALA A 15 -2.55 -13.51 -3.64
C ALA A 15 -2.97 -12.61 -4.79
N LYS A 16 -2.32 -11.45 -4.96
CA LYS A 16 -2.64 -10.43 -5.98
C LYS A 16 -4.06 -9.88 -5.86
N THR A 17 -4.58 -9.84 -4.64
CA THR A 17 -5.93 -9.30 -4.37
C THR A 17 -5.93 -7.81 -4.03
N LYS A 18 -4.77 -7.27 -3.59
CA LYS A 18 -4.63 -5.85 -3.30
C LYS A 18 -4.20 -5.11 -4.57
N THR A 19 -4.93 -4.07 -4.95
CA THR A 19 -4.65 -3.27 -6.16
C THR A 19 -4.54 -1.78 -5.86
N VAL A 20 -4.80 -1.37 -4.64
CA VAL A 20 -4.71 0.02 -4.17
C VAL A 20 -4.00 0.03 -2.83
N THR A 21 -3.15 1.03 -2.62
CA THR A 21 -2.54 1.26 -1.31
C THR A 21 -2.55 2.77 -1.00
N ARG A 22 -2.93 3.11 0.22
CA ARG A 22 -2.85 4.48 0.71
C ARG A 22 -1.60 4.66 1.55
N ARG A 23 -0.90 5.77 1.34
CA ARG A 23 0.37 6.08 1.99
C ARG A 23 0.43 7.53 2.41
N MET A 24 1.10 7.81 3.53
CA MET A 24 1.38 9.20 3.93
C MET A 24 2.45 9.82 3.04
N GLY A 25 3.45 9.03 2.65
CA GLY A 25 4.51 9.43 1.72
C GLY A 25 4.21 9.07 0.28
N TRP A 26 5.26 8.97 -0.52
CA TRP A 26 5.20 8.60 -1.94
C TRP A 26 4.50 9.62 -2.83
N LYS A 27 4.48 10.89 -2.44
CA LYS A 27 3.76 11.96 -3.16
C LYS A 27 4.31 12.25 -4.56
N ASN A 28 5.60 11.93 -4.80
CA ASN A 28 6.27 12.20 -6.07
C ASN A 28 6.34 10.97 -6.99
N LEU A 29 5.66 9.89 -6.60
CA LEU A 29 5.59 8.67 -7.39
C LEU A 29 4.80 8.93 -8.66
N LYS A 30 5.29 8.40 -9.79
CA LYS A 30 4.67 8.65 -11.09
C LYS A 30 4.08 7.38 -11.69
N PRO A 31 2.98 7.49 -12.46
CA PRO A 31 2.45 6.36 -13.23
C PRO A 31 3.54 5.74 -14.11
N GLY A 32 3.52 4.43 -14.23
CA GLY A 32 4.50 3.67 -14.99
C GLY A 32 5.70 3.21 -14.18
N THR A 33 5.89 3.74 -12.97
CA THR A 33 7.01 3.33 -12.10
C THR A 33 6.85 1.89 -11.66
N LEU A 34 7.93 1.11 -11.76
CA LEU A 34 7.98 -0.25 -11.22
C LEU A 34 8.54 -0.22 -9.80
N LEU A 35 7.91 -0.97 -8.92
CA LEU A 35 8.29 -1.11 -7.51
C LEU A 35 8.37 -2.59 -7.15
N GLN A 36 9.28 -2.94 -6.25
CA GLN A 36 9.38 -4.29 -5.72
C GLN A 36 8.67 -4.35 -4.37
N PRO A 37 7.54 -5.10 -4.26
CA PRO A 37 6.91 -5.33 -2.97
C PRO A 37 7.83 -6.11 -2.04
N VAL A 38 7.90 -5.67 -0.79
CA VAL A 38 8.68 -6.34 0.25
C VAL A 38 7.86 -6.38 1.53
N VAL A 39 8.17 -7.33 2.42
CA VAL A 39 7.46 -7.44 3.70
C VAL A 39 7.83 -6.26 4.59
N LYS A 40 9.11 -5.92 4.69
CA LYS A 40 9.60 -4.86 5.55
C LYS A 40 10.78 -4.18 4.87
N GLY A 41 10.65 -2.88 4.65
CA GLY A 41 11.70 -2.10 3.99
C GLY A 41 12.57 -1.27 4.95
N GLN A 42 12.14 -1.10 6.21
CA GLN A 42 12.83 -0.28 7.21
C GLN A 42 12.90 -1.01 8.54
N GLY A 43 13.78 -0.55 9.43
CA GLY A 43 13.93 -1.12 10.76
C GLY A 43 14.49 -2.54 10.76
N LEU A 44 15.24 -2.89 9.72
CA LEU A 44 15.91 -4.19 9.63
C LEU A 44 17.06 -4.26 10.64
N LYS A 45 17.19 -5.41 11.31
CA LYS A 45 18.30 -5.67 12.22
C LYS A 45 19.55 -6.01 11.42
N LYS A 46 20.72 -5.86 12.06
CA LYS A 46 22.00 -6.22 11.44
C LYS A 46 21.96 -7.67 10.96
N GLY A 47 22.29 -7.91 9.69
CA GLY A 47 22.27 -9.23 9.07
C GLY A 47 20.90 -9.65 8.53
N GLU A 48 19.84 -8.90 8.82
CA GLU A 48 18.49 -9.14 8.30
C GLU A 48 18.39 -8.64 6.87
N GLN A 49 17.86 -9.49 5.99
CA GLN A 49 17.67 -9.13 4.59
C GLN A 49 16.22 -8.77 4.29
N VAL A 50 16.02 -7.96 3.24
CA VAL A 50 14.69 -7.63 2.74
C VAL A 50 14.04 -8.87 2.14
N GLU A 51 12.82 -9.18 2.58
CA GLU A 51 12.04 -10.28 2.04
C GLU A 51 11.13 -9.77 0.94
N LYS A 52 11.39 -10.18 -0.30
CA LYS A 52 10.58 -9.83 -1.46
C LYS A 52 9.28 -10.63 -1.48
N ILE A 53 8.21 -9.99 -1.96
CA ILE A 53 6.91 -10.64 -2.14
C ILE A 53 6.61 -10.68 -3.63
N GLY A 54 6.87 -11.82 -4.28
CA GLY A 54 6.61 -11.99 -5.71
C GLY A 54 7.41 -11.05 -6.60
N GLY A 55 6.85 -10.76 -7.78
CA GLY A 55 7.45 -9.88 -8.77
C GLY A 55 7.07 -8.41 -8.57
N PRO A 56 7.47 -7.55 -9.51
CA PRO A 56 7.22 -6.11 -9.39
C PRO A 56 5.75 -5.75 -9.59
N ILE A 57 5.39 -4.57 -9.07
CA ILE A 57 4.11 -3.91 -9.36
C ILE A 57 4.40 -2.66 -10.19
N ARG A 58 3.41 -2.26 -11.02
CA ARG A 58 3.48 -1.03 -11.81
C ARG A 58 2.45 -0.05 -11.32
N VAL A 59 2.88 1.16 -11.04
CA VAL A 59 1.99 2.25 -10.62
C VAL A 59 1.13 2.68 -11.79
N LEU A 60 -0.20 2.73 -11.59
CA LEU A 60 -1.17 3.20 -12.57
C LEU A 60 -1.58 4.65 -12.32
N SER A 61 -1.79 5.01 -11.05
CA SER A 61 -2.19 6.37 -10.69
C SER A 61 -1.77 6.70 -9.27
N VAL A 62 -1.59 7.99 -9.00
CA VAL A 62 -1.31 8.53 -7.66
C VAL A 62 -2.21 9.74 -7.47
N ASP A 63 -3.13 9.67 -6.52
CA ASP A 63 -4.09 10.75 -6.26
C ASP A 63 -4.07 11.13 -4.77
N ARG A 64 -4.17 12.43 -4.53
CA ARG A 64 -4.30 12.95 -3.17
C ARG A 64 -5.75 12.86 -2.74
N VAL A 65 -6.03 12.15 -1.67
CA VAL A 65 -7.39 11.89 -1.19
C VAL A 65 -7.45 12.06 0.33
N ILE A 66 -8.66 12.23 0.85
CA ILE A 66 -8.89 12.31 2.29
C ILE A 66 -9.16 10.90 2.82
N LEU A 67 -8.47 10.53 3.90
CA LEU A 67 -8.52 9.16 4.43
C LEU A 67 -9.94 8.67 4.71
N ASN A 68 -10.76 9.47 5.42
CA ASN A 68 -12.10 9.05 5.80
C ASN A 68 -13.14 9.10 4.67
N GLN A 69 -12.74 9.53 3.48
CA GLN A 69 -13.58 9.48 2.29
C GLN A 69 -13.40 8.19 1.48
N ILE A 70 -12.67 7.23 2.03
CA ILE A 70 -12.50 5.93 1.38
C ILE A 70 -13.85 5.27 1.13
N THR A 71 -14.01 4.69 -0.08
CA THR A 71 -15.23 3.98 -0.45
C THR A 71 -15.17 2.51 -0.02
N PRO A 72 -16.32 1.82 0.11
CA PRO A 72 -16.31 0.38 0.37
C PRO A 72 -15.54 -0.41 -0.68
N GLN A 73 -15.65 0.00 -1.95
CA GLN A 73 -14.91 -0.64 -3.05
C GLN A 73 -13.41 -0.50 -2.85
N ASP A 74 -12.95 0.64 -2.38
CA ASP A 74 -11.53 0.87 -2.14
C ASP A 74 -11.02 0.12 -0.90
N VAL A 75 -11.84 -0.08 0.12
CA VAL A 75 -11.49 -0.95 1.24
C VAL A 75 -11.20 -2.37 0.72
N TYR A 76 -12.05 -2.86 -0.20
CA TYR A 76 -11.84 -4.13 -0.87
C TYR A 76 -10.52 -4.14 -1.67
N ARG A 77 -10.27 -3.09 -2.47
CA ARG A 77 -9.05 -2.96 -3.29
C ARG A 77 -7.78 -2.82 -2.44
N GLU A 78 -7.89 -2.29 -1.23
CA GLU A 78 -6.80 -2.23 -0.25
C GLU A 78 -6.45 -3.62 0.30
N GLY A 79 -7.27 -4.62 0.04
CA GLY A 79 -7.06 -6.00 0.46
C GLY A 79 -7.85 -6.43 1.69
N PHE A 80 -8.89 -5.69 2.06
CA PHE A 80 -9.66 -5.94 3.28
C PHE A 80 -11.16 -6.13 2.99
N PRO A 81 -11.55 -7.24 2.34
CA PRO A 81 -12.94 -7.45 1.94
C PRO A 81 -13.93 -7.55 3.11
N GLN A 82 -13.44 -7.80 4.33
CA GLN A 82 -14.30 -7.94 5.52
C GLN A 82 -14.36 -6.69 6.39
N MET A 83 -13.59 -5.64 6.03
CA MET A 83 -13.57 -4.41 6.82
C MET A 83 -14.61 -3.41 6.36
N THR A 84 -15.16 -2.67 7.32
CA THR A 84 -15.89 -1.44 7.03
C THR A 84 -14.92 -0.30 6.77
N GLN A 85 -15.43 0.80 6.20
CA GLN A 85 -14.65 2.02 6.01
C GLN A 85 -14.08 2.53 7.34
N ARG A 86 -14.89 2.52 8.40
CA ARG A 86 -14.47 2.97 9.73
C ARG A 86 -13.34 2.09 10.28
N GLU A 87 -13.45 0.78 10.12
CA GLU A 87 -12.41 -0.14 10.57
C GLU A 87 -11.09 0.09 9.83
N PHE A 88 -11.15 0.32 8.52
CA PHE A 88 -9.96 0.65 7.73
C PHE A 88 -9.30 1.94 8.22
N VAL A 89 -10.09 3.00 8.42
CA VAL A 89 -9.58 4.30 8.90
C VAL A 89 -8.94 4.14 10.28
N THR A 90 -9.56 3.37 11.18
CA THR A 90 -9.01 3.12 12.51
C THR A 90 -7.66 2.38 12.43
N MET A 91 -7.60 1.34 11.61
CA MET A 91 -6.36 0.58 11.38
C MET A 91 -5.25 1.49 10.81
N PHE A 92 -5.59 2.29 9.80
CA PHE A 92 -4.63 3.17 9.14
C PHE A 92 -4.06 4.20 10.13
N LYS A 93 -4.90 4.81 10.96
CA LYS A 93 -4.47 5.75 11.98
C LYS A 93 -3.52 5.11 12.99
N LYS A 94 -3.76 3.87 13.38
CA LYS A 94 -2.89 3.14 14.32
C LYS A 94 -1.51 2.85 13.73
N SER A 95 -1.44 2.61 12.43
CA SER A 95 -0.19 2.26 11.76
C SER A 95 0.57 3.46 11.21
N HIS A 96 0.02 4.67 11.30
CA HIS A 96 0.64 5.89 10.77
C HIS A 96 0.58 7.01 11.81
N ARG A 97 1.70 7.21 12.48
CA ARG A 97 1.80 8.22 13.54
C ARG A 97 1.45 9.62 13.02
N GLY A 98 0.59 10.32 13.75
CA GLY A 98 0.16 11.68 13.39
C GLY A 98 -0.96 11.74 12.36
N CYS A 99 -1.41 10.60 11.84
CA CYS A 99 -2.51 10.55 10.89
C CYS A 99 -3.86 10.68 11.60
N ARG A 100 -4.75 11.47 11.02
CA ARG A 100 -6.12 11.67 11.50
C ARG A 100 -7.11 11.24 10.43
N ALA A 101 -8.37 11.07 10.82
CA ALA A 101 -9.43 10.70 9.88
C ALA A 101 -9.54 11.67 8.69
N GLY A 102 -9.37 12.97 8.94
CA GLY A 102 -9.41 14.01 7.91
C GLY A 102 -8.09 14.28 7.19
N SER A 103 -7.05 13.50 7.47
CA SER A 103 -5.74 13.68 6.82
C SER A 103 -5.80 13.39 5.33
N ALA A 104 -5.05 14.17 4.55
CA ALA A 104 -4.80 13.86 3.14
C ALA A 104 -3.73 12.79 3.05
N VAL A 105 -3.98 11.79 2.21
CA VAL A 105 -3.06 10.68 1.96
C VAL A 105 -2.93 10.47 0.46
N ASN A 106 -1.93 9.71 0.03
CA ASN A 106 -1.71 9.40 -1.37
C ASN A 106 -2.32 8.03 -1.69
N ARG A 107 -3.32 8.02 -2.57
CA ARG A 107 -3.93 6.79 -3.08
C ARG A 107 -3.16 6.35 -4.31
N ILE A 108 -2.54 5.19 -4.21
CA ILE A 108 -1.72 4.61 -5.28
C ILE A 108 -2.45 3.39 -5.82
N GLN A 109 -2.88 3.45 -7.08
CA GLN A 109 -3.42 2.29 -7.78
C GLN A 109 -2.30 1.65 -8.58
N PHE A 110 -2.23 0.33 -8.56
CA PHE A 110 -1.17 -0.41 -9.22
C PHE A 110 -1.68 -1.71 -9.82
N GLU A 111 -0.87 -2.29 -10.69
CA GLU A 111 -1.09 -3.61 -11.25
C GLU A 111 0.14 -4.48 -11.02
N TYR A 112 -0.04 -5.79 -11.09
CA TYR A 112 1.06 -6.73 -10.97
C TYR A 112 1.71 -6.86 -12.35
N ALA A 113 2.99 -6.50 -12.44
CA ALA A 113 3.73 -6.60 -13.68
C ALA A 113 4.23 -8.03 -13.84
N GLU A 114 3.94 -8.63 -14.99
CA GLU A 114 4.45 -9.96 -15.29
C GLU A 114 5.92 -9.87 -15.65
N GLU A 115 6.71 -10.78 -15.10
CA GLU A 115 8.09 -10.93 -15.52
C GLU A 115 8.10 -11.66 -16.87
N ALA A 116 8.76 -11.06 -17.84
CA ALA A 116 8.94 -11.67 -19.15
C ALA A 116 9.85 -12.92 -19.05
#